data_c427ac4de9129e6b2fd9fe77a8c36c30
#
_entry.id   c427ac4de9129e6b2fd9fe77a8c36c30
#
_cell.length_a   1.000
_cell.length_b   1.000
_cell.length_c   1.000
_cell.angle_alpha   90.00
_cell.angle_beta   90.00
_cell.angle_gamma   90.00
#
_symmetry.space_group_name_H-M   'P 1'
#
loop_
_entity.id
_entity.type
_entity.pdbx_description
1 polymer ?
#
loop_
_entity_poly.entity_id
_entity_poly.type
_entity_poly.pdbx_seq_one_letter_code
_entity_poly.pdbx_strand_id
1 'polypeptide(L)'
;KNFQNNLLNNIILRGVKHIPKVLLRKSVKEVVLDDGNYVQKDGWVLDTVGTNLRDILTLSSINSSKTFSNDIQEVYRTLGLEAARQAIFNELSEAMDHAGVYINYHHLSILCDRMCATSKMVSIFRHGINNDDIGPIAKASFEETPEMFLRAARHAELDLMTGVSSNIMCGQEGYFGTGSFQVMLDINLSLIHISEPTRRKH
;
A
#
# COMPACT_ATOMS: atom_id res chain seq x y z
N LYS A 1 25.04 -30.22 -23.18
CA LYS A 1 23.60 -29.82 -23.22
C LYS A 1 23.29 -28.69 -22.24
N ASN A 2 23.70 -28.73 -20.96
CA ASN A 2 23.43 -27.65 -19.99
C ASN A 2 24.09 -26.31 -20.37
N PHE A 3 25.32 -26.30 -20.85
CA PHE A 3 25.99 -25.09 -21.32
C PHE A 3 25.31 -24.47 -22.52
N GLN A 4 24.90 -25.30 -23.50
CA GLN A 4 24.20 -24.83 -24.69
C GLN A 4 22.82 -24.25 -24.34
N ASN A 5 22.08 -24.89 -23.45
CA ASN A 5 20.77 -24.37 -22.97
C ASN A 5 20.93 -23.06 -22.16
N ASN A 6 21.96 -22.94 -21.34
CA ASN A 6 22.26 -21.70 -20.63
C ASN A 6 22.62 -20.56 -21.58
N LEU A 7 23.41 -20.83 -22.62
CA LEU A 7 23.72 -19.84 -23.65
C LEU A 7 22.45 -19.36 -24.40
N LEU A 8 21.62 -20.30 -24.83
CA LEU A 8 20.42 -19.97 -25.61
C LEU A 8 19.35 -19.24 -24.79
N ASN A 9 19.21 -19.57 -23.53
CA ASN A 9 18.13 -19.05 -22.69
C ASN A 9 18.52 -17.82 -21.86
N ASN A 10 19.79 -17.65 -21.52
CA ASN A 10 20.22 -16.62 -20.55
C ASN A 10 21.05 -15.48 -21.15
N ILE A 11 21.62 -15.67 -22.36
CA ILE A 11 22.42 -14.63 -23.01
C ILE A 11 21.55 -13.86 -24.00
N ILE A 12 21.46 -12.56 -23.78
CA ILE A 12 20.79 -11.62 -24.64
C ILE A 12 21.84 -10.84 -25.42
N LEU A 13 21.82 -10.97 -26.74
CA LEU A 13 22.77 -10.28 -27.59
C LEU A 13 22.36 -8.82 -27.83
N ARG A 14 21.06 -8.52 -27.83
CA ARG A 14 20.51 -7.18 -28.04
C ARG A 14 19.12 -7.11 -27.41
N GLY A 15 18.80 -5.97 -26.80
CA GLY A 15 17.53 -5.73 -26.15
C GLY A 15 17.61 -5.82 -24.62
N VAL A 16 16.47 -5.78 -23.95
CA VAL A 16 16.34 -5.83 -22.49
C VAL A 16 15.84 -7.20 -22.07
N LYS A 17 16.41 -7.73 -21.01
CA LYS A 17 16.04 -9.04 -20.46
C LYS A 17 14.56 -9.05 -20.05
N HIS A 18 13.89 -10.17 -20.31
CA HIS A 18 12.46 -10.38 -20.02
C HIS A 18 11.47 -9.51 -20.81
N ILE A 19 11.91 -8.78 -21.83
CA ILE A 19 11.04 -8.01 -22.72
C ILE A 19 11.14 -8.58 -24.15
N PRO A 20 10.25 -9.52 -24.54
CA PRO A 20 10.28 -10.13 -25.86
C PRO A 20 9.72 -9.22 -26.95
N LYS A 21 8.83 -8.27 -26.62
CA LYS A 21 8.14 -7.44 -27.60
C LYS A 21 7.87 -6.05 -27.05
N VAL A 22 7.99 -5.06 -27.92
CA VAL A 22 7.64 -3.66 -27.66
C VAL A 22 6.64 -3.20 -28.72
N LEU A 23 5.59 -2.54 -28.28
CA LEU A 23 4.55 -1.94 -29.12
C LEU A 23 4.63 -0.43 -29.02
N LEU A 24 4.62 0.24 -30.17
CA LEU A 24 4.62 1.70 -30.23
C LEU A 24 3.17 2.20 -30.30
N ARG A 25 2.80 3.06 -29.38
CA ARG A 25 1.48 3.69 -29.32
C ARG A 25 1.59 5.20 -29.31
N LYS A 26 0.73 5.89 -30.07
CA LYS A 26 0.59 7.35 -29.91
C LYS A 26 -0.05 7.64 -28.56
N SER A 27 0.61 8.48 -27.76
CA SER A 27 0.03 9.02 -26.54
C SER A 27 -0.99 10.11 -26.85
N VAL A 28 -1.89 10.35 -25.92
CA VAL A 28 -2.73 11.55 -25.92
C VAL A 28 -1.80 12.77 -25.81
N LYS A 29 -2.16 13.86 -26.48
CA LYS A 29 -1.41 15.11 -26.58
C LYS A 29 -0.74 15.51 -25.26
N GLU A 30 0.57 15.54 -25.26
CA GLU A 30 1.36 16.04 -24.13
C GLU A 30 1.50 17.56 -24.21
N VAL A 31 1.33 18.21 -23.06
CA VAL A 31 1.60 19.65 -22.95
C VAL A 31 3.07 19.82 -22.63
N VAL A 32 3.81 20.37 -23.58
CA VAL A 32 5.25 20.65 -23.46
C VAL A 32 5.46 22.16 -23.46
N LEU A 33 6.33 22.64 -22.56
CA LEU A 33 6.75 24.03 -22.53
C LEU A 33 7.77 24.25 -23.65
N ASP A 34 7.40 25.03 -24.66
CA ASP A 34 8.27 25.42 -25.80
C ASP A 34 8.32 26.95 -25.87
N ASP A 35 9.51 27.52 -25.81
CA ASP A 35 9.74 28.99 -25.86
C ASP A 35 8.85 29.83 -24.92
N GLY A 36 8.54 29.29 -23.71
CA GLY A 36 7.70 29.96 -22.73
C GLY A 36 6.19 29.80 -22.91
N ASN A 37 5.75 29.10 -23.96
CA ASN A 37 4.34 28.79 -24.21
C ASN A 37 4.05 27.31 -24.05
N TYR A 38 2.87 26.97 -23.55
CA TYR A 38 2.41 25.58 -23.47
C TYR A 38 1.87 25.13 -24.81
N VAL A 39 2.58 24.22 -25.48
CA VAL A 39 2.19 23.65 -26.77
C VAL A 39 1.83 22.18 -26.57
N GLN A 40 0.71 21.76 -27.17
CA GLN A 40 0.34 20.33 -27.21
C GLN A 40 1.10 19.64 -28.34
N LYS A 41 1.96 18.69 -27.98
CA LYS A 41 2.68 17.82 -28.92
C LYS A 41 2.21 16.39 -28.81
N ASP A 42 2.18 15.67 -29.95
CA ASP A 42 1.90 14.24 -29.95
C ASP A 42 3.10 13.49 -29.32
N GLY A 43 2.85 12.80 -28.22
CA GLY A 43 3.85 11.94 -27.58
C GLY A 43 3.79 10.50 -28.10
N TRP A 44 4.90 9.78 -27.97
CA TRP A 44 4.98 8.35 -28.24
C TRP A 44 5.21 7.58 -26.95
N VAL A 45 4.45 6.52 -26.77
CA VAL A 45 4.57 5.60 -25.64
C VAL A 45 4.97 4.22 -26.15
N LEU A 46 5.89 3.59 -25.42
CA LEU A 46 6.33 2.23 -25.67
C LEU A 46 5.66 1.31 -24.66
N ASP A 47 4.72 0.50 -25.13
CA ASP A 47 4.09 -0.53 -24.30
C ASP A 47 4.90 -1.82 -24.46
N THR A 48 5.33 -2.42 -23.33
CA THR A 48 6.17 -3.61 -23.35
C THR A 48 5.38 -4.85 -22.97
N VAL A 49 5.69 -5.96 -23.61
CA VAL A 49 5.26 -7.28 -23.16
C VAL A 49 6.37 -7.83 -22.27
N GLY A 50 6.04 -8.12 -21.02
CA GLY A 50 7.05 -8.46 -20.00
C GLY A 50 7.49 -7.25 -19.19
N THR A 51 8.17 -7.51 -18.09
CA THR A 51 8.57 -6.50 -17.11
C THR A 51 10.06 -6.55 -16.81
N ASN A 52 10.72 -5.41 -16.83
CA ASN A 52 12.07 -5.20 -16.33
C ASN A 52 12.29 -3.70 -16.13
N LEU A 53 11.65 -3.16 -15.09
CA LEU A 53 11.68 -1.73 -14.80
C LEU A 53 13.11 -1.23 -14.51
N ARG A 54 13.89 -2.03 -13.80
CA ARG A 54 15.24 -1.65 -13.38
C ARG A 54 16.16 -1.33 -14.57
N ASP A 55 16.18 -2.20 -15.57
CA ASP A 55 17.07 -2.01 -16.73
C ASP A 55 16.52 -0.92 -17.67
N ILE A 56 15.18 -0.81 -17.78
CA ILE A 56 14.54 0.23 -18.59
C ILE A 56 14.84 1.62 -18.05
N LEU A 57 14.78 1.84 -16.74
CA LEU A 57 15.05 3.15 -16.12
C LEU A 57 16.50 3.64 -16.37
N THR A 58 17.42 2.76 -16.69
CA THR A 58 18.81 3.12 -17.00
C THR A 58 19.03 3.59 -18.44
N LEU A 59 18.05 3.42 -19.33
CA LEU A 59 18.16 3.79 -20.74
C LEU A 59 18.01 5.31 -20.92
N SER A 60 19.01 5.94 -21.51
CA SER A 60 19.03 7.39 -21.77
C SER A 60 17.99 7.86 -22.78
N SER A 61 17.45 6.96 -23.61
CA SER A 61 16.43 7.28 -24.61
C SER A 61 15.00 7.27 -24.06
N ILE A 62 14.81 6.88 -22.81
CA ILE A 62 13.50 6.75 -22.18
C ILE A 62 13.35 7.80 -21.08
N ASN A 63 12.16 8.39 -20.98
CA ASN A 63 11.84 9.30 -19.88
C ASN A 63 11.52 8.50 -18.61
N SER A 64 12.50 8.40 -17.72
CA SER A 64 12.38 7.64 -16.46
C SER A 64 11.28 8.17 -15.53
N SER A 65 10.99 9.48 -15.55
CA SER A 65 9.98 10.08 -14.68
C SER A 65 8.54 9.75 -15.10
N LYS A 66 8.34 9.33 -16.36
CA LYS A 66 7.03 8.94 -16.89
C LYS A 66 6.89 7.43 -17.12
N THR A 67 7.93 6.68 -16.80
CA THR A 67 7.94 5.22 -16.95
C THR A 67 7.37 4.56 -15.70
N PHE A 68 6.39 3.69 -15.88
CA PHE A 68 5.78 2.92 -14.81
C PHE A 68 5.60 1.46 -15.23
N SER A 69 5.38 0.59 -14.27
CA SER A 69 5.11 -0.83 -14.47
C SER A 69 3.82 -1.22 -13.75
N ASN A 70 3.07 -2.15 -14.32
CA ASN A 70 1.92 -2.76 -13.67
C ASN A 70 2.30 -3.96 -12.77
N ASP A 71 3.56 -4.40 -12.79
CA ASP A 71 4.07 -5.38 -11.82
C ASP A 71 4.42 -4.69 -10.50
N ILE A 72 3.48 -4.76 -9.57
CA ILE A 72 3.58 -4.12 -8.25
C ILE A 72 4.79 -4.64 -7.46
N GLN A 73 5.14 -5.93 -7.60
CA GLN A 73 6.28 -6.53 -6.90
C GLN A 73 7.61 -5.97 -7.42
N GLU A 74 7.70 -5.75 -8.71
CA GLU A 74 8.88 -5.14 -9.31
C GLU A 74 9.02 -3.68 -8.91
N VAL A 75 7.92 -2.92 -8.93
CA VAL A 75 7.89 -1.54 -8.45
C VAL A 75 8.32 -1.46 -6.97
N TYR A 76 7.82 -2.37 -6.13
CA TYR A 76 8.21 -2.43 -4.73
C TYR A 76 9.70 -2.66 -4.54
N ARG A 77 10.30 -3.58 -5.32
CA ARG A 77 11.73 -3.91 -5.22
C ARG A 77 12.65 -2.81 -5.76
N THR A 78 12.20 -2.05 -6.75
CA THR A 78 13.02 -1.04 -7.42
C THR A 78 12.84 0.36 -6.85
N LEU A 79 11.60 0.78 -6.59
CA LEU A 79 11.23 2.13 -6.20
C LEU A 79 10.75 2.24 -4.74
N GLY A 80 10.45 1.12 -4.11
CA GLY A 80 10.03 1.07 -2.72
C GLY A 80 8.52 1.00 -2.51
N LEU A 81 8.12 1.02 -1.22
CA LEU A 81 6.74 0.74 -0.80
C LEU A 81 5.74 1.82 -1.24
N GLU A 82 6.11 3.09 -1.15
CA GLU A 82 5.22 4.20 -1.53
C GLU A 82 4.90 4.19 -3.03
N ALA A 83 5.90 3.88 -3.86
CA ALA A 83 5.69 3.73 -5.29
C ALA A 83 4.77 2.53 -5.60
N ALA A 84 4.94 1.42 -4.90
CA ALA A 84 4.07 0.26 -5.02
C ALA A 84 2.63 0.56 -4.57
N ARG A 85 2.46 1.32 -3.47
CA ARG A 85 1.15 1.81 -3.03
C ARG A 85 0.46 2.62 -4.13
N GLN A 86 1.19 3.54 -4.76
CA GLN A 86 0.63 4.34 -5.84
C GLN A 86 0.31 3.50 -7.09
N ALA A 87 1.14 2.51 -7.40
CA ALA A 87 0.87 1.57 -8.49
C ALA A 87 -0.42 0.77 -8.23
N ILE A 88 -0.60 0.24 -7.02
CA ILE A 88 -1.85 -0.46 -6.63
C ILE A 88 -3.06 0.46 -6.79
N PHE A 89 -2.95 1.70 -6.33
CA PHE A 89 -4.04 2.66 -6.44
C PHE A 89 -4.42 2.94 -7.90
N ASN A 90 -3.43 3.15 -8.76
CA ASN A 90 -3.66 3.42 -10.18
C ASN A 90 -4.32 2.22 -10.89
N GLU A 91 -3.83 1.01 -10.65
CA GLU A 91 -4.40 -0.22 -11.24
C GLU A 91 -5.84 -0.47 -10.77
N LEU A 92 -6.13 -0.25 -9.48
CA LEU A 92 -7.48 -0.38 -8.95
C LEU A 92 -8.42 0.70 -9.54
N SER A 93 -7.94 1.93 -9.66
CA SER A 93 -8.72 3.03 -10.26
C SER A 93 -9.03 2.74 -11.72
N GLU A 94 -8.05 2.29 -12.49
CA GLU A 94 -8.23 1.91 -13.88
C GLU A 94 -9.21 0.74 -14.04
N ALA A 95 -9.12 -0.27 -13.18
CA ALA A 95 -10.05 -1.39 -13.19
C ALA A 95 -11.51 -0.96 -12.90
N MET A 96 -11.71 -0.01 -11.96
CA MET A 96 -13.03 0.55 -11.66
C MET A 96 -13.56 1.42 -12.81
N ASP A 97 -12.71 2.22 -13.42
CA ASP A 97 -13.08 3.03 -14.59
C ASP A 97 -13.48 2.16 -15.77
N HIS A 98 -12.77 1.08 -16.03
CA HIS A 98 -13.16 0.09 -17.05
C HIS A 98 -14.48 -0.61 -16.76
N ALA A 99 -14.77 -0.86 -15.48
CA ALA A 99 -16.07 -1.41 -15.06
C ALA A 99 -17.22 -0.38 -15.11
N GLY A 100 -16.91 0.88 -15.37
CA GLY A 100 -17.90 1.98 -15.38
C GLY A 100 -18.45 2.33 -14.01
N VAL A 101 -17.75 1.97 -12.94
CA VAL A 101 -18.16 2.21 -11.55
C VAL A 101 -17.37 3.39 -11.00
N TYR A 102 -18.10 4.43 -10.59
CA TYR A 102 -17.50 5.56 -9.91
C TYR A 102 -17.32 5.27 -8.41
N ILE A 103 -16.10 5.33 -7.95
CA ILE A 103 -15.73 5.18 -6.54
C ILE A 103 -14.92 6.39 -6.10
N ASN A 104 -15.26 6.96 -4.94
CA ASN A 104 -14.49 8.05 -4.37
C ASN A 104 -13.08 7.63 -4.01
N TYR A 105 -12.13 8.53 -4.22
CA TYR A 105 -10.72 8.39 -3.90
C TYR A 105 -10.46 7.81 -2.50
N HIS A 106 -11.22 8.24 -1.50
CA HIS A 106 -11.02 7.85 -0.10
C HIS A 106 -11.11 6.34 0.13
N HIS A 107 -12.02 5.65 -0.53
CA HIS A 107 -12.23 4.22 -0.35
C HIS A 107 -11.05 3.42 -0.90
N LEU A 108 -10.57 3.75 -2.08
CA LEU A 108 -9.40 3.11 -2.68
C LEU A 108 -8.12 3.45 -1.91
N SER A 109 -7.99 4.69 -1.45
CA SER A 109 -6.84 5.14 -0.67
C SER A 109 -6.70 4.37 0.64
N ILE A 110 -7.78 4.22 1.41
CA ILE A 110 -7.77 3.45 2.67
C ILE A 110 -7.39 1.99 2.43
N LEU A 111 -7.89 1.40 1.34
CA LEU A 111 -7.55 0.04 0.96
C LEU A 111 -6.05 -0.11 0.69
N CYS A 112 -5.48 0.77 -0.14
CA CYS A 112 -4.06 0.79 -0.45
C CYS A 112 -3.19 1.06 0.79
N ASP A 113 -3.61 1.99 1.64
CA ASP A 113 -2.93 2.31 2.89
C ASP A 113 -2.89 1.11 3.83
N ARG A 114 -4.00 0.37 3.94
CA ARG A 114 -4.03 -0.86 4.75
C ARG A 114 -3.12 -1.95 4.20
N MET A 115 -3.02 -2.09 2.88
CA MET A 115 -2.12 -3.05 2.25
C MET A 115 -0.64 -2.74 2.49
N CYS A 116 -0.30 -1.48 2.72
CA CYS A 116 1.08 -1.00 2.86
C CYS A 116 1.44 -0.58 4.31
N ALA A 117 0.50 -0.66 5.26
CA ALA A 117 0.67 -0.12 6.61
C ALA A 117 1.80 -0.77 7.43
N THR A 118 2.11 -2.03 7.19
CA THR A 118 3.11 -2.80 7.96
C THR A 118 4.53 -2.75 7.38
N SER A 119 4.85 -1.74 6.55
CA SER A 119 6.12 -1.63 5.82
C SER A 119 6.38 -2.78 4.83
N LYS A 120 5.42 -3.63 4.63
CA LYS A 120 5.40 -4.71 3.65
C LYS A 120 4.08 -4.70 2.91
N MET A 121 4.07 -5.15 1.67
CA MET A 121 2.81 -5.36 0.97
C MET A 121 2.12 -6.60 1.52
N VAL A 122 0.91 -6.41 2.03
CA VAL A 122 0.05 -7.46 2.59
C VAL A 122 -1.19 -7.60 1.73
N SER A 123 -1.54 -8.82 1.36
CA SER A 123 -2.79 -9.10 0.66
C SER A 123 -3.99 -8.96 1.60
N ILE A 124 -5.16 -8.59 1.05
CA ILE A 124 -6.41 -8.48 1.83
C ILE A 124 -7.15 -9.82 1.90
N PHE A 125 -6.49 -10.90 1.60
CA PHE A 125 -7.00 -12.25 1.81
C PHE A 125 -6.60 -12.79 3.18
N ARG A 126 -7.24 -13.90 3.56
CA ARG A 126 -6.92 -14.63 4.78
C ARG A 126 -5.42 -14.84 5.01
N HIS A 127 -4.67 -15.16 3.97
CA HIS A 127 -3.21 -15.37 4.06
C HIS A 127 -2.43 -14.11 4.44
N GLY A 128 -2.91 -12.94 4.09
CA GLY A 128 -2.32 -11.66 4.50
C GLY A 128 -2.78 -11.26 5.90
N ILE A 129 -4.09 -11.22 6.14
CA ILE A 129 -4.69 -10.75 7.39
C ILE A 129 -4.32 -11.69 8.55
N ASN A 130 -4.36 -13.01 8.36
CA ASN A 130 -4.06 -13.98 9.41
C ASN A 130 -2.57 -14.00 9.81
N ASN A 131 -1.69 -13.48 8.97
CA ASN A 131 -0.27 -13.33 9.27
C ASN A 131 0.11 -11.93 9.76
N ASP A 132 -0.85 -11.03 9.85
CA ASP A 132 -0.64 -9.69 10.37
C ASP A 132 -0.62 -9.70 11.91
N ASP A 133 -0.09 -8.62 12.49
CA ASP A 133 0.03 -8.45 13.93
C ASP A 133 -1.25 -7.84 14.54
N ILE A 134 -2.37 -8.54 14.30
CA ILE A 134 -3.68 -8.21 14.87
C ILE A 134 -4.09 -9.30 15.85
N GLY A 135 -5.02 -8.98 16.77
CA GLY A 135 -5.49 -9.93 17.78
C GLY A 135 -6.18 -11.16 17.18
N PRO A 136 -6.14 -12.31 17.89
CA PRO A 136 -6.73 -13.55 17.42
C PRO A 136 -8.24 -13.49 17.18
N ILE A 137 -8.99 -12.68 17.94
CA ILE A 137 -10.43 -12.51 17.74
C ILE A 137 -10.74 -11.84 16.40
N ALA A 138 -10.00 -10.80 16.03
CA ALA A 138 -10.15 -10.13 14.74
C ALA A 138 -9.81 -11.06 13.57
N LYS A 139 -8.75 -11.87 13.69
CA LYS A 139 -8.39 -12.89 12.69
C LYS A 139 -9.50 -13.92 12.53
N ALA A 140 -10.04 -14.43 13.63
CA ALA A 140 -11.10 -15.42 13.66
C ALA A 140 -12.43 -14.88 13.11
N SER A 141 -12.71 -13.58 13.23
CA SER A 141 -13.92 -12.97 12.71
C SER A 141 -13.94 -12.84 11.18
N PHE A 142 -12.79 -12.85 10.54
CA PHE A 142 -12.69 -12.71 9.09
C PHE A 142 -12.94 -14.03 8.35
N GLU A 143 -12.10 -15.02 8.56
CA GLU A 143 -12.23 -16.37 7.97
C GLU A 143 -11.48 -17.38 8.84
N GLU A 144 -11.74 -18.69 8.64
CA GLU A 144 -11.03 -19.77 9.32
C GLU A 144 -11.11 -19.72 10.84
N THR A 145 -12.29 -19.36 11.37
CA THR A 145 -12.53 -19.18 12.80
C THR A 145 -11.98 -20.29 13.70
N PRO A 146 -12.24 -21.60 13.44
CA PRO A 146 -11.74 -22.67 14.31
C PRO A 146 -10.21 -22.76 14.31
N GLU A 147 -9.59 -22.58 13.15
CA GLU A 147 -8.13 -22.66 13.02
C GLU A 147 -7.42 -21.53 13.72
N MET A 148 -7.96 -20.30 13.63
CA MET A 148 -7.40 -19.15 14.31
C MET A 148 -7.47 -19.27 15.82
N PHE A 149 -8.58 -19.74 16.36
CA PHE A 149 -8.71 -20.00 17.81
C PHE A 149 -7.82 -21.18 18.26
N LEU A 150 -7.71 -22.23 17.46
CA LEU A 150 -6.82 -23.34 17.78
C LEU A 150 -5.35 -22.92 17.80
N ARG A 151 -4.96 -22.08 16.83
CA ARG A 151 -3.61 -21.50 16.76
C ARG A 151 -3.34 -20.61 17.96
N ALA A 152 -4.26 -19.71 18.30
CA ALA A 152 -4.15 -18.81 19.46
C ALA A 152 -4.05 -19.61 20.76
N ALA A 153 -4.86 -20.64 20.94
CA ALA A 153 -4.81 -21.51 22.12
C ALA A 153 -3.49 -22.28 22.21
N ARG A 154 -2.98 -22.77 21.09
CA ARG A 154 -1.70 -23.51 21.06
C ARG A 154 -0.49 -22.64 21.44
N HIS A 155 -0.50 -21.38 21.03
CA HIS A 155 0.60 -20.45 21.28
C HIS A 155 0.36 -19.51 22.45
N ALA A 156 -0.77 -19.64 23.15
CA ALA A 156 -1.18 -18.74 24.22
C ALA A 156 -1.15 -17.26 23.80
N GLU A 157 -1.64 -16.98 22.59
CA GLU A 157 -1.68 -15.61 22.06
C GLU A 157 -2.63 -14.74 22.89
N LEU A 158 -2.16 -13.56 23.25
CA LEU A 158 -2.96 -12.57 24.00
C LEU A 158 -3.62 -11.61 23.00
N ASP A 159 -4.93 -11.40 23.16
CA ASP A 159 -5.64 -10.33 22.45
C ASP A 159 -5.68 -9.08 23.32
N LEU A 160 -5.02 -8.02 22.86
CA LEU A 160 -4.98 -6.73 23.58
C LEU A 160 -6.29 -5.95 23.48
N MET A 161 -7.28 -6.44 22.76
CA MET A 161 -8.60 -5.83 22.58
C MET A 161 -8.56 -4.39 22.04
N THR A 162 -7.57 -4.07 21.23
CA THR A 162 -7.42 -2.74 20.61
C THR A 162 -8.23 -2.59 19.33
N GLY A 163 -8.61 -3.71 18.70
CA GLY A 163 -9.38 -3.74 17.46
C GLY A 163 -10.87 -3.48 17.68
N VAL A 164 -11.51 -2.81 16.73
CA VAL A 164 -12.96 -2.55 16.78
C VAL A 164 -13.79 -3.83 16.78
N SER A 165 -13.48 -4.78 15.89
CA SER A 165 -14.19 -6.05 15.78
C SER A 165 -14.09 -6.88 17.05
N SER A 166 -12.93 -6.95 17.69
CA SER A 166 -12.72 -7.68 18.94
C SER A 166 -13.58 -7.13 20.07
N ASN A 167 -13.63 -5.81 20.22
CA ASN A 167 -14.44 -5.15 21.23
C ASN A 167 -15.93 -5.36 21.00
N ILE A 168 -16.41 -5.22 19.78
CA ILE A 168 -17.83 -5.44 19.44
C ILE A 168 -18.25 -6.87 19.73
N MET A 169 -17.43 -7.85 19.38
CA MET A 169 -17.73 -9.27 19.64
C MET A 169 -17.78 -9.59 21.13
N CYS A 170 -17.01 -8.89 21.95
CA CYS A 170 -17.00 -9.03 23.40
C CYS A 170 -18.00 -8.11 24.11
N GLY A 171 -18.82 -7.36 23.40
CA GLY A 171 -19.82 -6.44 23.97
C GLY A 171 -19.22 -5.21 24.61
N GLN A 172 -18.03 -4.80 24.21
CA GLN A 172 -17.34 -3.61 24.71
C GLN A 172 -17.38 -2.50 23.65
N GLU A 173 -17.19 -1.26 24.12
CA GLU A 173 -17.04 -0.12 23.21
C GLU A 173 -15.69 -0.18 22.49
N GLY A 174 -15.68 0.17 21.18
CA GLY A 174 -14.44 0.24 20.41
C GLY A 174 -13.61 1.48 20.76
N TYR A 175 -12.30 1.36 20.65
CA TYR A 175 -11.35 2.48 20.83
C TYR A 175 -11.30 3.37 19.59
N PHE A 176 -12.37 4.13 19.35
CA PHE A 176 -12.46 5.08 18.23
C PHE A 176 -13.30 6.30 18.61
N GLY A 177 -13.06 7.41 17.94
CA GLY A 177 -13.77 8.65 18.19
C GLY A 177 -13.59 9.14 19.63
N THR A 178 -14.67 9.50 20.30
CA THR A 178 -14.67 9.95 21.71
C THR A 178 -14.35 8.84 22.70
N GLY A 179 -14.53 7.59 22.32
CA GLY A 179 -14.17 6.41 23.13
C GLY A 179 -12.70 5.99 23.03
N SER A 180 -11.89 6.67 22.20
CA SER A 180 -10.48 6.32 21.99
C SER A 180 -9.57 6.70 23.16
N PHE A 181 -10.01 7.59 24.04
CA PHE A 181 -9.28 8.04 25.22
C PHE A 181 -10.24 8.31 26.38
N GLN A 182 -9.72 8.26 27.58
CA GLN A 182 -10.42 8.63 28.78
C GLN A 182 -9.78 9.87 29.40
N VAL A 183 -10.60 10.75 29.97
CA VAL A 183 -10.14 11.92 30.70
C VAL A 183 -10.25 11.61 32.19
N MET A 184 -9.12 11.62 32.86
CA MET A 184 -9.06 11.43 34.30
C MET A 184 -8.67 12.74 34.99
N LEU A 185 -9.36 13.08 36.08
CA LEU A 185 -8.98 14.22 36.90
C LEU A 185 -7.74 13.85 37.72
N ASP A 186 -6.64 14.58 37.51
CA ASP A 186 -5.50 14.47 38.42
C ASP A 186 -5.75 15.29 39.69
N ILE A 187 -6.13 14.60 40.74
CA ILE A 187 -6.48 15.21 42.03
C ILE A 187 -5.29 15.98 42.59
N ASN A 188 -4.08 15.49 42.45
CA ASN A 188 -2.88 16.16 42.95
C ASN A 188 -2.63 17.49 42.27
N LEU A 189 -2.72 17.54 40.95
CA LEU A 189 -2.60 18.77 40.19
C LEU A 189 -3.75 19.74 40.47
N SER A 190 -4.98 19.25 40.59
CA SER A 190 -6.13 20.11 40.88
C SER A 190 -6.04 20.75 42.28
N LEU A 191 -5.52 20.05 43.27
CA LEU A 191 -5.26 20.59 44.62
C LEU A 191 -4.17 21.66 44.61
N ILE A 192 -3.12 21.49 43.79
CA ILE A 192 -2.07 22.49 43.63
C ILE A 192 -2.63 23.76 42.97
N HIS A 193 -3.45 23.64 41.97
CA HIS A 193 -4.08 24.78 41.30
C HIS A 193 -5.09 25.52 42.16
N ILE A 194 -5.80 24.85 43.04
CA ILE A 194 -6.72 25.47 43.98
C ILE A 194 -5.97 26.23 45.08
N SER A 195 -4.77 25.78 45.48
CA SER A 195 -3.96 26.44 46.51
C SER A 195 -3.17 27.64 46.00
N GLU A 196 -2.88 27.74 44.71
CA GLU A 196 -2.08 28.84 44.11
C GLU A 196 -2.74 30.24 44.24
N PRO A 197 -4.06 30.41 43.99
CA PRO A 197 -4.71 31.71 44.12
C PRO A 197 -4.67 32.27 45.54
N THR A 198 -4.63 31.42 46.55
CA THR A 198 -4.54 31.85 47.93
C THR A 198 -3.14 32.25 48.35
N ARG A 199 -2.10 31.76 47.70
CA ARG A 199 -0.68 32.18 47.90
C ARG A 199 -0.34 33.54 47.33
N ARG A 200 -1.05 34.00 46.31
CA ARG A 200 -0.81 35.30 45.67
C ARG A 200 -1.52 36.47 46.34
N LYS A 201 -2.30 36.26 47.38
CA LYS A 201 -3.04 37.29 48.12
C LYS A 201 -2.40 37.65 49.45
N HIS A 202 -1.23 37.16 49.75
CA HIS A 202 -0.36 37.55 50.84
C HIS A 202 0.98 38.02 50.30
#